data_04e00d7496361996803136528659f552
#
_entry.id   04e00d7496361996803136528659f552
#
_cell.length_a   1.000
_cell.length_b   1.000
_cell.length_c   1.000
_cell.angle_alpha   90.00
_cell.angle_beta   90.00
_cell.angle_gamma   90.00
#
_symmetry.space_group_name_H-M   'P 1'
#
loop_
_entity.id
_entity.type
_entity.pdbx_description
1 polymer ?
#
loop_
_entity_poly.entity_id
_entity_poly.type
_entity_poly.pdbx_seq_one_letter_code
_entity_poly.pdbx_strand_id
1 'polypeptide(L)'
;MKPIETFDFQIRKSWIALSKMYNEQVAQYGLTVAMGFALLNIDIKKGTPSTALGPKMGMESTSLSRLLNSLEKQALISRESNPNDGRSVLIKLTLEGLKMRNYSRQAVLDFNHQVLSEVTEEEVRGFFKVMTRVSEVVETHRAEETIKMS
;
A
#
# COMPACT_ATOMS: atom_id res chain seq x y z
N MET A 1 13.44 -24.29 -14.82
CA MET A 1 13.00 -23.64 -13.56
C MET A 1 11.59 -24.12 -13.27
N LYS A 2 11.32 -24.63 -12.08
CA LYS A 2 9.96 -25.02 -11.68
C LYS A 2 9.17 -23.75 -11.30
N PRO A 3 7.85 -23.68 -11.50
CA PRO A 3 7.07 -22.50 -11.15
C PRO A 3 7.31 -21.99 -9.71
N ILE A 4 7.45 -22.91 -8.76
CA ILE A 4 7.70 -22.58 -7.35
C ILE A 4 9.07 -21.87 -7.10
N GLU A 5 9.99 -21.93 -8.06
CA GLU A 5 11.32 -21.35 -7.99
C GLU A 5 11.39 -19.95 -8.62
N THR A 6 10.26 -19.43 -9.14
CA THR A 6 10.21 -18.12 -9.79
C THR A 6 9.88 -17.01 -8.78
N PHE A 7 10.43 -15.81 -9.03
CA PHE A 7 10.21 -14.65 -8.15
C PHE A 7 8.74 -14.24 -8.09
N ASP A 8 8.09 -14.16 -9.26
CA ASP A 8 6.68 -13.78 -9.39
C ASP A 8 5.76 -14.74 -8.63
N PHE A 9 6.01 -16.05 -8.69
CA PHE A 9 5.25 -17.04 -7.91
C PHE A 9 5.40 -16.82 -6.41
N GLN A 10 6.63 -16.61 -5.90
CA GLN A 10 6.89 -16.41 -4.48
C GLN A 10 6.30 -15.08 -3.98
N ILE A 11 6.45 -14.01 -4.75
CA ILE A 11 5.87 -12.70 -4.43
C ILE A 11 4.34 -12.82 -4.35
N ARG A 12 3.71 -13.41 -5.37
CA ARG A 12 2.26 -13.59 -5.41
C ARG A 12 1.74 -14.45 -4.25
N LYS A 13 2.38 -15.60 -4.00
CA LYS A 13 2.01 -16.52 -2.92
C LYS A 13 2.08 -15.83 -1.56
N SER A 14 3.19 -15.13 -1.29
CA SER A 14 3.40 -14.42 -0.04
C SER A 14 2.40 -13.28 0.13
N TRP A 15 2.13 -12.52 -0.95
CA TRP A 15 1.15 -11.44 -0.92
C TRP A 15 -0.28 -11.93 -0.65
N ILE A 16 -0.69 -13.04 -1.24
CA ILE A 16 -2.01 -13.64 -0.98
C ILE A 16 -2.13 -14.01 0.51
N ALA A 17 -1.12 -14.67 1.07
CA ALA A 17 -1.12 -15.07 2.48
C ALA A 17 -1.14 -13.86 3.42
N LEU A 18 -0.30 -12.86 3.17
CA LEU A 18 -0.25 -11.61 3.92
C LEU A 18 -1.57 -10.85 3.86
N SER A 19 -2.13 -10.70 2.67
CA SER A 19 -3.39 -9.98 2.49
C SER A 19 -4.53 -10.66 3.23
N LYS A 20 -4.58 -12.00 3.21
CA LYS A 20 -5.58 -12.76 3.97
C LYS A 20 -5.42 -12.53 5.48
N MET A 21 -4.21 -12.67 6.01
CA MET A 21 -3.91 -12.46 7.42
C MET A 21 -4.30 -11.05 7.88
N TYR A 22 -3.90 -10.00 7.14
CA TYR A 22 -4.25 -8.64 7.49
C TYR A 22 -5.75 -8.36 7.37
N ASN A 23 -6.44 -8.90 6.34
CA ASN A 23 -7.89 -8.78 6.24
C ASN A 23 -8.61 -9.40 7.45
N GLU A 24 -8.17 -10.56 7.92
CA GLU A 24 -8.72 -11.21 9.12
C GLU A 24 -8.52 -10.34 10.37
N GLN A 25 -7.34 -9.72 10.52
CA GLN A 25 -7.04 -8.85 11.66
C GLN A 25 -7.87 -7.56 11.66
N VAL A 26 -8.10 -6.94 10.51
CA VAL A 26 -8.79 -5.65 10.42
C VAL A 26 -10.30 -5.77 10.19
N ALA A 27 -10.80 -6.96 9.86
CA ALA A 27 -12.22 -7.21 9.58
C ALA A 27 -13.13 -6.84 10.75
N GLN A 28 -12.68 -7.05 12.00
CA GLN A 28 -13.41 -6.68 13.21
C GLN A 28 -13.69 -5.16 13.32
N TYR A 29 -12.94 -4.33 12.60
CA TYR A 29 -13.13 -2.87 12.53
C TYR A 29 -13.84 -2.44 11.24
N GLY A 30 -14.36 -3.37 10.44
CA GLY A 30 -14.98 -3.07 9.16
C GLY A 30 -14.00 -2.59 8.09
N LEU A 31 -12.70 -2.87 8.26
CA LEU A 31 -11.64 -2.47 7.33
C LEU A 31 -11.24 -3.63 6.42
N THR A 32 -10.67 -3.27 5.27
CA THR A 32 -9.92 -4.15 4.39
C THR A 32 -8.43 -3.81 4.44
N VAL A 33 -7.58 -4.71 3.95
CA VAL A 33 -6.14 -4.42 3.84
C VAL A 33 -5.87 -3.18 2.99
N ALA A 34 -6.62 -2.97 1.90
CA ALA A 34 -6.50 -1.77 1.06
C ALA A 34 -6.84 -0.48 1.83
N MET A 35 -7.88 -0.51 2.67
CA MET A 35 -8.23 0.62 3.55
C MET A 35 -7.11 0.93 4.54
N GLY A 36 -6.57 -0.10 5.21
CA GLY A 36 -5.43 0.06 6.11
C GLY A 36 -4.22 0.67 5.41
N PHE A 37 -3.88 0.20 4.21
CA PHE A 37 -2.81 0.76 3.40
C PHE A 37 -3.04 2.23 3.03
N ALA A 38 -4.27 2.59 2.65
CA ALA A 38 -4.60 3.99 2.34
C ALA A 38 -4.39 4.88 3.56
N LEU A 39 -4.91 4.48 4.73
CA LEU A 39 -4.74 5.24 5.97
C LEU A 39 -3.26 5.42 6.33
N LEU A 40 -2.42 4.42 6.10
CA LEU A 40 -0.97 4.49 6.35
C LEU A 40 -0.25 5.46 5.41
N ASN A 41 -0.75 5.68 4.19
CA ASN A 41 -0.17 6.55 3.19
C ASN A 41 -0.62 8.02 3.28
N ILE A 42 -1.59 8.34 4.14
CA ILE A 42 -2.04 9.71 4.39
C ILE A 42 -1.13 10.37 5.42
N ASP A 43 -0.59 11.56 5.08
CA ASP A 43 0.16 12.38 6.02
C ASP A 43 -0.74 12.87 7.15
N ILE A 44 -0.31 12.64 8.39
CA ILE A 44 -1.11 12.91 9.60
C ILE A 44 -1.34 14.42 9.79
N LYS A 45 -0.34 15.24 9.46
CA LYS A 45 -0.37 16.67 9.73
C LYS A 45 -0.93 17.48 8.57
N LYS A 46 -0.43 17.19 7.36
CA LYS A 46 -0.74 17.97 6.16
C LYS A 46 -1.87 17.41 5.34
N GLY A 47 -2.23 16.14 5.55
CA GLY A 47 -3.06 15.39 4.60
C GLY A 47 -2.26 15.01 3.34
N THR A 48 -2.91 14.35 2.41
CA THR A 48 -2.27 13.90 1.16
C THR A 48 -3.19 14.21 -0.01
N PRO A 49 -2.70 14.85 -1.09
CA PRO A 49 -3.50 15.02 -2.30
C PRO A 49 -3.96 13.67 -2.86
N SER A 50 -5.21 13.57 -3.28
CA SER A 50 -5.76 12.34 -3.86
C SER A 50 -4.95 11.85 -5.05
N THR A 51 -4.42 12.78 -5.85
CA THR A 51 -3.54 12.47 -7.01
C THR A 51 -2.20 11.84 -6.62
N ALA A 52 -1.75 12.02 -5.39
CA ALA A 52 -0.51 11.42 -4.89
C ALA A 52 -0.71 10.02 -4.27
N LEU A 53 -1.92 9.69 -3.83
CA LEU A 53 -2.22 8.39 -3.20
C LEU A 53 -2.19 7.23 -4.18
N GLY A 54 -2.75 7.40 -5.39
CA GLY A 54 -2.78 6.35 -6.41
C GLY A 54 -1.39 5.81 -6.73
N PRO A 55 -0.44 6.66 -7.14
CA PRO A 55 0.94 6.25 -7.41
C PRO A 55 1.63 5.59 -6.21
N LYS A 56 1.44 6.12 -4.98
CA LYS A 56 2.00 5.53 -3.76
C LYS A 56 1.50 4.12 -3.48
N MET A 57 0.24 3.86 -3.83
CA MET A 57 -0.41 2.57 -3.58
C MET A 57 -0.38 1.64 -4.79
N GLY A 58 0.14 2.08 -5.93
CA GLY A 58 0.09 1.34 -7.19
C GLY A 58 -1.35 1.08 -7.67
N MET A 59 -2.29 2.00 -7.37
CA MET A 59 -3.71 1.87 -7.68
C MET A 59 -4.13 2.76 -8.84
N GLU A 60 -4.99 2.21 -9.70
CA GLU A 60 -5.70 2.97 -10.72
C GLU A 60 -6.71 3.95 -10.09
N SER A 61 -6.97 5.06 -10.76
CA SER A 61 -7.82 6.15 -10.26
C SER A 61 -9.24 5.71 -9.89
N THR A 62 -9.84 4.80 -10.66
CA THR A 62 -11.17 4.27 -10.40
C THR A 62 -11.22 3.46 -9.10
N SER A 63 -10.23 2.58 -8.88
CA SER A 63 -10.12 1.77 -7.67
C SER A 63 -9.83 2.63 -6.45
N LEU A 64 -8.96 3.63 -6.60
CA LEU A 64 -8.68 4.61 -5.54
C LEU A 64 -9.93 5.40 -5.16
N SER A 65 -10.70 5.89 -6.15
CA SER A 65 -11.94 6.64 -5.88
C SER A 65 -12.95 5.82 -5.08
N ARG A 66 -13.14 4.55 -5.42
CA ARG A 66 -14.01 3.63 -4.66
C ARG A 66 -13.52 3.43 -3.24
N LEU A 67 -12.22 3.26 -3.07
CA LEU A 67 -11.59 3.09 -1.75
C LEU A 67 -11.79 4.34 -0.88
N LEU A 68 -11.52 5.52 -1.43
CA LEU A 68 -11.70 6.80 -0.72
C LEU A 68 -13.16 7.05 -0.36
N ASN A 69 -14.11 6.71 -1.25
CA ASN A 69 -15.53 6.80 -0.94
C ASN A 69 -15.93 5.88 0.23
N SER A 70 -15.37 4.67 0.28
CA SER A 70 -15.63 3.74 1.39
C SER A 70 -15.05 4.25 2.71
N LEU A 71 -13.84 4.82 2.70
CA LEU A 71 -13.21 5.41 3.89
C LEU A 71 -13.98 6.64 4.40
N GLU A 72 -14.45 7.49 3.49
CA GLU A 72 -15.24 8.68 3.83
C GLU A 72 -16.62 8.30 4.40
N LYS A 73 -17.29 7.30 3.79
CA LYS A 73 -18.55 6.76 4.29
C LYS A 73 -18.44 6.21 5.71
N GLN A 74 -17.27 5.66 6.07
CA GLN A 74 -16.98 5.20 7.43
C GLN A 74 -16.44 6.32 8.34
N ALA A 75 -16.46 7.57 7.89
CA ALA A 75 -15.94 8.73 8.62
C ALA A 75 -14.47 8.61 9.06
N LEU A 76 -13.65 7.87 8.30
CA LEU A 76 -12.23 7.69 8.58
C LEU A 76 -11.35 8.77 7.94
N ILE A 77 -11.85 9.37 6.86
CA ILE A 77 -11.21 10.50 6.17
C ILE A 77 -12.21 11.62 5.91
N SER A 78 -11.69 12.80 5.68
CA SER A 78 -12.40 13.94 5.10
C SER A 78 -11.70 14.40 3.82
N ARG A 79 -12.45 15.08 2.96
CA ARG A 79 -11.96 15.70 1.73
C ARG A 79 -12.06 17.21 1.88
N GLU A 80 -10.95 17.89 1.62
CA GLU A 80 -10.88 19.35 1.63
C GLU A 80 -10.31 19.85 0.30
N SER A 81 -10.60 21.11 -0.04
CA SER A 81 -9.95 21.75 -1.17
C SER A 81 -8.45 21.82 -0.94
N ASN A 82 -7.65 21.44 -1.94
CA ASN A 82 -6.20 21.56 -1.83
C ASN A 82 -5.81 23.03 -2.05
N PRO A 83 -5.22 23.70 -1.05
CA PRO A 83 -4.85 25.13 -1.17
C PRO A 83 -3.72 25.37 -2.17
N ASN A 84 -2.94 24.35 -2.51
CA ASN A 84 -1.81 24.43 -3.43
C ASN A 84 -2.15 24.04 -4.87
N ASP A 85 -3.30 23.33 -5.08
CA ASP A 85 -3.73 22.88 -6.38
C ASP A 85 -5.26 22.68 -6.38
N GLY A 86 -5.98 23.61 -6.99
CA GLY A 86 -7.44 23.55 -7.10
C GLY A 86 -8.00 22.40 -7.95
N ARG A 87 -7.13 21.62 -8.60
CA ARG A 87 -7.51 20.43 -9.39
C ARG A 87 -7.51 19.15 -8.57
N SER A 88 -6.94 19.16 -7.39
CA SER A 88 -6.87 18.01 -6.50
C SER A 88 -7.60 18.26 -5.18
N VAL A 89 -8.04 17.17 -4.58
CA VAL A 89 -8.66 17.16 -3.26
C VAL A 89 -7.62 16.70 -2.25
N LEU A 90 -7.56 17.37 -1.11
CA LEU A 90 -6.70 17.00 0.01
C LEU A 90 -7.43 16.00 0.89
N ILE A 91 -6.86 14.83 1.05
CA ILE A 91 -7.39 13.77 1.91
C ILE A 91 -6.76 13.90 3.29
N LYS A 92 -7.59 14.02 4.32
CA LYS A 92 -7.16 14.12 5.71
C LYS A 92 -7.75 13.00 6.55
N LEU A 93 -7.01 12.56 7.56
CA LEU A 93 -7.51 11.64 8.55
C LEU A 93 -8.45 12.36 9.53
N THR A 94 -9.56 11.72 9.87
CA THR A 94 -10.36 12.08 11.04
C THR A 94 -9.71 11.53 12.31
N LEU A 95 -10.25 11.85 13.49
CA LEU A 95 -9.79 11.23 14.73
C LEU A 95 -9.98 9.71 14.71
N GLU A 96 -11.09 9.23 14.17
CA GLU A 96 -11.34 7.80 14.02
C GLU A 96 -10.40 7.17 12.97
N GLY A 97 -10.17 7.87 11.84
CA GLY A 97 -9.18 7.46 10.84
C GLY A 97 -7.77 7.35 11.42
N LEU A 98 -7.39 8.26 12.32
CA LEU A 98 -6.09 8.20 13.00
C LEU A 98 -5.98 6.98 13.91
N LYS A 99 -7.05 6.62 14.64
CA LYS A 99 -7.08 5.38 15.44
C LYS A 99 -6.90 4.15 14.56
N MET A 100 -7.66 4.05 13.48
CA MET A 100 -7.60 2.92 12.55
C MET A 100 -6.24 2.83 11.84
N ARG A 101 -5.66 3.98 11.50
CA ARG A 101 -4.29 4.05 10.99
C ARG A 101 -3.27 3.50 12.00
N ASN A 102 -3.36 3.90 13.26
CA ASN A 102 -2.46 3.43 14.31
C ASN A 102 -2.60 1.92 14.53
N TYR A 103 -3.82 1.42 14.47
CA TYR A 103 -4.10 0.00 14.55
C TYR A 103 -3.46 -0.76 13.37
N SER A 104 -3.69 -0.30 12.16
CA SER A 104 -3.06 -0.87 10.94
C SER A 104 -1.54 -0.82 11.01
N ARG A 105 -0.99 0.28 11.52
CA ARG A 105 0.46 0.43 11.72
C ARG A 105 0.99 -0.61 12.71
N GLN A 106 0.30 -0.82 13.83
CA GLN A 106 0.74 -1.79 14.83
C GLN A 106 0.74 -3.21 14.25
N ALA A 107 -0.32 -3.60 13.54
CA ALA A 107 -0.38 -4.91 12.88
C ALA A 107 0.81 -5.14 11.91
N VAL A 108 1.17 -4.11 11.12
CA VAL A 108 2.33 -4.18 10.23
C VAL A 108 3.64 -4.30 11.02
N LEU A 109 3.80 -3.53 12.11
CA LEU A 109 5.02 -3.60 12.92
C LEU A 109 5.16 -4.95 13.61
N ASP A 110 4.11 -5.50 14.18
CA ASP A 110 4.13 -6.78 14.89
C ASP A 110 4.54 -7.91 13.94
N PHE A 111 3.94 -7.95 12.74
CA PHE A 111 4.33 -8.91 11.71
C PHE A 111 5.81 -8.77 11.32
N ASN A 112 6.26 -7.54 11.06
CA ASN A 112 7.64 -7.31 10.66
C ASN A 112 8.64 -7.67 11.77
N HIS A 113 8.34 -7.34 13.01
CA HIS A 113 9.18 -7.75 14.17
C HIS A 113 9.27 -9.26 14.29
N GLN A 114 8.17 -9.98 14.08
CA GLN A 114 8.16 -11.43 14.10
C GLN A 114 9.04 -12.01 12.98
N VAL A 115 8.91 -11.52 11.76
CA VAL A 115 9.77 -11.97 10.64
C VAL A 115 11.25 -11.66 10.94
N LEU A 116 11.55 -10.44 11.41
CA LEU A 116 12.92 -10.02 11.72
C LEU A 116 13.56 -10.83 12.85
N SER A 117 12.79 -11.43 13.72
CA SER A 117 13.33 -12.33 14.77
C SER A 117 13.77 -13.70 14.24
N GLU A 118 13.35 -14.06 13.03
CA GLU A 118 13.61 -15.37 12.40
C GLU A 118 14.66 -15.32 11.27
N VAL A 119 15.16 -14.13 10.95
CA VAL A 119 16.10 -13.93 9.84
C VAL A 119 17.29 -13.06 10.26
N THR A 120 18.42 -13.24 9.57
CA THR A 120 19.62 -12.43 9.77
C THR A 120 19.54 -11.09 9.02
N GLU A 121 20.35 -10.13 9.45
CA GLU A 121 20.46 -8.85 8.73
C GLU A 121 20.94 -9.01 7.28
N GLU A 122 21.77 -10.00 7.02
CA GLU A 122 22.27 -10.29 5.68
C GLU A 122 21.16 -10.79 4.76
N GLU A 123 20.28 -11.67 5.25
CA GLU A 123 19.10 -12.14 4.55
C GLU A 123 18.11 -11.01 4.27
N VAL A 124 17.89 -10.13 5.23
CA VAL A 124 17.05 -8.92 5.05
C VAL A 124 17.64 -8.02 3.95
N ARG A 125 18.95 -7.73 4.00
CA ARG A 125 19.60 -6.95 2.94
C ARG A 125 19.51 -7.63 1.58
N GLY A 126 19.70 -8.95 1.55
CA GLY A 126 19.55 -9.77 0.34
C GLY A 126 18.14 -9.66 -0.25
N PHE A 127 17.13 -9.80 0.58
CA PHE A 127 15.74 -9.68 0.17
C PHE A 127 15.45 -8.31 -0.48
N PHE A 128 15.79 -7.20 0.18
CA PHE A 128 15.56 -5.88 -0.38
C PHE A 128 16.34 -5.62 -1.66
N LYS A 129 17.57 -6.12 -1.75
CA LYS A 129 18.38 -6.05 -2.99
C LYS A 129 17.69 -6.76 -4.16
N VAL A 130 17.16 -7.96 -3.91
CA VAL A 130 16.43 -8.74 -4.94
C VAL A 130 15.14 -8.01 -5.34
N MET A 131 14.36 -7.50 -4.37
CA MET A 131 13.11 -6.77 -4.67
C MET A 131 13.36 -5.50 -5.47
N THR A 132 14.44 -4.77 -5.19
CA THR A 132 14.85 -3.61 -6.00
C THR A 132 15.13 -4.03 -7.44
N ARG A 133 15.88 -5.12 -7.66
CA ARG A 133 16.14 -5.63 -9.00
C ARG A 133 14.89 -6.07 -9.74
N VAL A 134 13.94 -6.71 -9.05
CA VAL A 134 12.64 -7.05 -9.65
C VAL A 134 11.93 -5.79 -10.15
N SER A 135 11.89 -4.73 -9.36
CA SER A 135 11.28 -3.46 -9.76
C SER A 135 11.97 -2.83 -10.97
N GLU A 136 13.30 -2.76 -10.97
CA GLU A 136 14.10 -2.22 -12.09
C GLU A 136 13.85 -2.99 -13.39
N VAL A 137 13.79 -4.32 -13.35
CA VAL A 137 13.49 -5.15 -14.52
C VAL A 137 12.09 -4.86 -15.06
N VAL A 138 11.10 -4.74 -14.19
CA VAL A 138 9.72 -4.39 -14.60
C VAL A 138 9.66 -3.01 -15.26
N GLU A 139 10.33 -2.01 -14.70
CA GLU A 139 10.38 -0.65 -15.25
C GLU A 139 11.07 -0.64 -16.64
N THR A 140 12.16 -1.37 -16.81
CA THR A 140 12.85 -1.48 -18.10
C THR A 140 11.94 -2.09 -19.16
N HIS A 141 11.25 -3.19 -18.86
CA HIS A 141 10.31 -3.81 -19.80
C HIS A 141 9.17 -2.86 -20.19
N ARG A 142 8.61 -2.12 -19.24
CA ARG A 142 7.55 -1.14 -19.52
C ARG A 142 8.02 -0.01 -20.44
N ALA A 143 9.25 0.49 -20.22
CA ALA A 143 9.83 1.53 -21.07
C ALA A 143 10.06 1.04 -22.51
N GLU A 144 10.56 -0.17 -22.69
CA GLU A 144 10.79 -0.79 -24.01
C GLU A 144 9.47 -1.02 -24.77
N GLU A 145 8.41 -1.45 -24.09
CA GLU A 145 7.09 -1.62 -24.70
C GLU A 145 6.51 -0.28 -25.15
N THR A 146 6.65 0.77 -24.35
CA THR A 146 6.17 2.12 -24.72
C THR A 146 6.87 2.64 -25.98
N ILE A 147 8.18 2.40 -26.13
CA ILE A 147 8.94 2.80 -27.32
C ILE A 147 8.51 2.02 -28.56
N LYS A 148 8.15 0.74 -28.43
CA LYS A 148 7.69 -0.09 -29.57
C LYS A 148 6.28 0.27 -30.05
N MET A 149 5.48 0.93 -29.22
CA MET A 149 4.10 1.32 -29.54
C MET A 149 3.98 2.76 -30.05
N SER A 150 5.05 3.56 -29.99
CA SER A 150 5.12 4.93 -30.49
C SER A 150 5.77 4.99 -31.88
#